data_710b3753623e95a5c88fc38f377f0da4
#
_entry.id   710b3753623e95a5c88fc38f377f0da4
#
_cell.length_a   1.000
_cell.length_b   1.000
_cell.length_c   1.000
_cell.angle_alpha   90.00
_cell.angle_beta   90.00
_cell.angle_gamma   90.00
#
_symmetry.space_group_name_H-M   'P 1'
#
loop_
_entity.id
_entity.type
_entity.pdbx_description
1 polymer ?
#
loop_
_entity_poly.entity_id
_entity_poly.type
_entity_poly.pdbx_seq_one_letter_code
_entity_poly.pdbx_strand_id
1 'polypeptide(L)'
;MISKEFQAHYDRLCYSRSRENVFCDFLDVSLYCLSAGMLSEDYLRVEKQYTKEEMPLFFEMLHIIADASEDFEDALGGVFMQFISNGHNGQFFTDNHIGRMMAFAVRCDELTPEQSVCDPTCGSGTLLLAAAKTCADKNQGRRPRCFGSDIDIICVKMA
;
A
#
# COMPACT_ATOMS: atom_id res chain seq x y z
N MET A 1 0.12 -11.96 7.27
CA MET A 1 -1.33 -12.36 7.22
C MET A 1 -2.12 -11.23 7.87
N ILE A 2 -3.06 -10.65 7.15
CA ILE A 2 -3.85 -9.50 7.61
C ILE A 2 -4.65 -9.90 8.84
N SER A 3 -4.79 -8.97 9.79
CA SER A 3 -5.45 -9.22 11.06
C SER A 3 -6.95 -9.51 10.86
N LYS A 4 -7.51 -10.33 11.74
CA LYS A 4 -8.97 -10.58 11.77
C LYS A 4 -9.76 -9.28 12.00
N GLU A 5 -9.16 -8.32 12.67
CA GLU A 5 -9.75 -7.02 12.98
C GLU A 5 -9.89 -6.18 11.70
N PHE A 6 -8.85 -6.08 10.86
CA PHE A 6 -8.97 -5.44 9.56
C PHE A 6 -10.09 -6.05 8.73
N GLN A 7 -10.15 -7.39 8.67
CA GLN A 7 -11.20 -8.07 7.93
C GLN A 7 -12.60 -7.73 8.46
N ALA A 8 -12.78 -7.69 9.78
CA ALA A 8 -14.07 -7.35 10.38
C ALA A 8 -14.53 -5.92 10.03
N HIS A 9 -13.62 -4.94 10.10
CA HIS A 9 -13.91 -3.56 9.71
C HIS A 9 -14.24 -3.46 8.21
N TYR A 10 -13.43 -4.12 7.38
CA TYR A 10 -13.62 -4.15 5.95
C TYR A 10 -14.95 -4.80 5.54
N ASP A 11 -15.29 -5.96 6.10
CA ASP A 11 -16.55 -6.67 5.83
C ASP A 11 -17.77 -5.84 6.28
N ARG A 12 -17.66 -5.09 7.38
CA ARG A 12 -18.69 -4.15 7.83
C ARG A 12 -18.94 -3.04 6.82
N LEU A 13 -17.88 -2.44 6.28
CA LEU A 13 -17.99 -1.40 5.25
C LEU A 13 -18.53 -1.95 3.93
N CYS A 14 -18.22 -3.21 3.62
CA CYS A 14 -18.68 -3.90 2.40
C CYS A 14 -20.12 -4.44 2.47
N TYR A 15 -20.84 -4.26 3.59
CA TYR A 15 -22.19 -4.84 3.77
C TYR A 15 -23.16 -4.43 2.65
N SER A 16 -23.08 -3.18 2.19
CA SER A 16 -23.95 -2.64 1.12
C SER A 16 -23.17 -2.07 -0.07
N ARG A 17 -21.85 -2.32 -0.14
CA ARG A 17 -20.94 -1.75 -1.13
C ARG A 17 -20.05 -2.83 -1.73
N SER A 18 -19.56 -2.63 -2.95
CA SER A 18 -18.60 -3.56 -3.54
C SER A 18 -17.25 -3.48 -2.80
N ARG A 19 -16.57 -4.63 -2.69
CA ARG A 19 -15.25 -4.71 -2.04
C ARG A 19 -14.23 -3.79 -2.72
N GLU A 20 -14.23 -3.75 -4.04
CA GLU A 20 -13.34 -2.90 -4.81
C GLU A 20 -13.56 -1.41 -4.51
N ASN A 21 -14.82 -0.95 -4.48
CA ASN A 21 -15.13 0.44 -4.17
C ASN A 21 -14.70 0.81 -2.74
N VAL A 22 -14.98 -0.06 -1.75
CA VAL A 22 -14.55 0.18 -0.36
C VAL A 22 -13.03 0.22 -0.25
N PHE A 23 -12.32 -0.61 -1.03
CA PHE A 23 -10.86 -0.58 -1.06
C PHE A 23 -10.32 0.71 -1.67
N CYS A 24 -10.88 1.16 -2.79
CA CYS A 24 -10.52 2.46 -3.39
C CYS A 24 -10.78 3.62 -2.41
N ASP A 25 -11.94 3.62 -1.75
CA ASP A 25 -12.29 4.63 -0.76
C ASP A 25 -11.33 4.59 0.45
N PHE A 26 -10.92 3.39 0.88
CA PHE A 26 -9.91 3.23 1.92
C PHE A 26 -8.55 3.84 1.51
N LEU A 27 -8.12 3.61 0.27
CA LEU A 27 -6.89 4.23 -0.25
C LEU A 27 -6.99 5.75 -0.29
N ASP A 28 -8.14 6.31 -0.71
CA ASP A 28 -8.35 7.75 -0.78
C ASP A 28 -8.30 8.40 0.62
N VAL A 29 -8.93 7.78 1.62
CA VAL A 29 -8.83 8.24 3.02
C VAL A 29 -7.39 8.14 3.53
N SER A 30 -6.69 7.04 3.22
CA SER A 30 -5.30 6.83 3.64
C SER A 30 -4.37 7.87 3.04
N LEU A 31 -4.48 8.15 1.75
CA LEU A 31 -3.68 9.17 1.06
C LEU A 31 -3.95 10.58 1.61
N TYR A 32 -5.20 10.91 1.93
CA TYR A 32 -5.52 12.17 2.60
C TYR A 32 -4.78 12.30 3.94
N CYS A 33 -4.82 11.26 4.76
CA CYS A 33 -4.12 11.26 6.06
C CYS A 33 -2.61 11.39 5.90
N LEU A 34 -2.00 10.62 4.98
CA LEU A 34 -0.57 10.60 4.76
C LEU A 34 -0.04 11.85 4.06
N SER A 35 -0.87 12.52 3.24
CA SER A 35 -0.52 13.76 2.56
C SER A 35 -0.74 15.03 3.40
N ALA A 36 -1.01 14.90 4.69
CA ALA A 36 -1.37 16.02 5.57
C ALA A 36 -2.54 16.87 5.04
N GLY A 37 -3.52 16.20 4.41
CA GLY A 37 -4.74 16.82 3.90
C GLY A 37 -4.65 17.46 2.52
N MET A 38 -3.53 17.27 1.78
CA MET A 38 -3.38 17.85 0.43
C MET A 38 -4.35 17.24 -0.59
N LEU A 39 -4.77 15.98 -0.41
CA LEU A 39 -5.68 15.25 -1.29
C LEU A 39 -7.11 15.26 -0.74
N SER A 40 -7.67 16.45 -0.49
CA SER A 40 -8.94 16.62 0.22
C SER A 40 -10.18 16.32 -0.61
N GLU A 41 -10.13 16.44 -1.94
CA GLU A 41 -11.32 16.26 -2.81
C GLU A 41 -11.84 14.82 -2.74
N ASP A 42 -10.97 13.84 -2.87
CA ASP A 42 -11.33 12.43 -2.80
C ASP A 42 -11.82 12.05 -1.39
N TYR A 43 -11.15 12.55 -0.34
CA TYR A 43 -11.60 12.37 1.04
C TYR A 43 -13.03 12.91 1.26
N LEU A 44 -13.31 14.14 0.81
CA LEU A 44 -14.63 14.75 0.95
C LEU A 44 -15.72 14.01 0.15
N ARG A 45 -15.33 13.36 -0.97
CA ARG A 45 -16.22 12.48 -1.72
C ARG A 45 -16.58 11.24 -0.88
N VAL A 46 -15.59 10.61 -0.29
CA VAL A 46 -15.78 9.42 0.56
C VAL A 46 -16.60 9.78 1.81
N GLU A 47 -16.27 10.85 2.53
CA GLU A 47 -16.97 11.28 3.74
C GLU A 47 -18.48 11.43 3.53
N LYS A 48 -18.93 11.86 2.35
CA LYS A 48 -20.36 11.99 2.01
C LYS A 48 -21.07 10.65 1.80
N GLN A 49 -20.33 9.56 1.56
CA GLN A 49 -20.90 8.25 1.25
C GLN A 49 -21.00 7.33 2.46
N TYR A 50 -20.32 7.69 3.55
CA TYR A 50 -20.24 6.85 4.76
C TYR A 50 -20.85 7.57 5.96
N THR A 51 -21.35 6.79 6.92
CA THR A 51 -21.91 7.33 8.15
C THR A 51 -20.82 7.78 9.11
N LYS A 52 -21.19 8.56 10.13
CA LYS A 52 -20.26 8.98 11.19
C LYS A 52 -19.67 7.81 11.99
N GLU A 53 -20.38 6.70 12.01
CA GLU A 53 -19.97 5.46 12.68
C GLU A 53 -19.08 4.58 11.79
N GLU A 54 -19.14 4.76 10.47
CA GLU A 54 -18.32 4.03 9.50
C GLU A 54 -16.97 4.71 9.26
N MET A 55 -16.92 6.03 9.22
CA MET A 55 -15.67 6.76 8.94
C MET A 55 -14.49 6.40 9.87
N PRO A 56 -14.69 6.22 11.19
CA PRO A 56 -13.60 5.79 12.07
C PRO A 56 -12.94 4.46 11.68
N LEU A 57 -13.71 3.54 11.07
CA LEU A 57 -13.17 2.23 10.66
C LEU A 57 -12.05 2.35 9.62
N PHE A 58 -12.08 3.36 8.74
CA PHE A 58 -11.00 3.62 7.80
C PHE A 58 -9.69 3.97 8.51
N PHE A 59 -9.76 4.78 9.58
CA PHE A 59 -8.57 5.17 10.35
C PHE A 59 -8.03 3.99 11.16
N GLU A 60 -8.90 3.15 11.73
CA GLU A 60 -8.52 1.91 12.41
C GLU A 60 -7.84 0.95 11.44
N MET A 61 -8.40 0.77 10.24
CA MET A 61 -7.80 -0.03 9.18
C MET A 61 -6.44 0.51 8.74
N LEU A 62 -6.29 1.84 8.63
CA LEU A 62 -5.01 2.46 8.28
C LEU A 62 -3.94 2.19 9.36
N HIS A 63 -4.29 2.26 10.63
CA HIS A 63 -3.38 1.90 11.73
C HIS A 63 -2.92 0.44 11.62
N ILE A 64 -3.86 -0.48 11.37
CA ILE A 64 -3.53 -1.90 11.20
C ILE A 64 -2.58 -2.13 10.01
N ILE A 65 -2.80 -1.42 8.90
CA ILE A 65 -1.90 -1.49 7.74
C ILE A 65 -0.54 -0.90 8.07
N ALA A 66 -0.47 0.23 8.77
CA ALA A 66 0.79 0.85 9.18
C ALA A 66 1.63 -0.11 10.02
N ASP A 67 1.01 -0.76 11.02
CA ASP A 67 1.68 -1.76 11.86
C ASP A 67 2.14 -2.99 11.03
N ALA A 68 1.28 -3.46 10.10
CA ALA A 68 1.61 -4.60 9.24
C ALA A 68 2.67 -4.29 8.17
N SER A 69 2.92 -3.00 7.90
CA SER A 69 3.94 -2.53 6.96
C SER A 69 5.30 -2.26 7.64
N GLU A 70 5.44 -2.55 8.94
CA GLU A 70 6.72 -2.50 9.60
C GLU A 70 7.76 -3.35 8.85
N ASP A 71 9.01 -2.95 8.95
CA ASP A 71 10.13 -3.60 8.24
C ASP A 71 10.00 -3.63 6.70
N PHE A 72 9.23 -2.67 6.13
CA PHE A 72 9.01 -2.54 4.68
C PHE A 72 8.22 -3.71 4.06
N GLU A 73 7.33 -4.32 4.80
CA GLU A 73 6.43 -5.34 4.28
C GLU A 73 5.29 -4.72 3.45
N ASP A 74 4.96 -5.36 2.32
CA ASP A 74 3.85 -4.93 1.45
C ASP A 74 2.52 -5.44 2.01
N ALA A 75 1.97 -4.73 3.00
CA ALA A 75 0.69 -5.08 3.60
C ALA A 75 -0.49 -4.80 2.66
N LEU A 76 -0.44 -3.70 1.89
CA LEU A 76 -1.52 -3.32 0.96
C LEU A 76 -1.65 -4.30 -0.21
N GLY A 77 -0.54 -4.73 -0.80
CA GLY A 77 -0.55 -5.77 -1.83
C GLY A 77 -1.14 -7.07 -1.30
N GLY A 78 -0.84 -7.44 -0.05
CA GLY A 78 -1.45 -8.59 0.63
C GLY A 78 -2.98 -8.45 0.76
N VAL A 79 -3.48 -7.27 1.17
CA VAL A 79 -4.93 -6.97 1.22
C VAL A 79 -5.57 -7.10 -0.14
N PHE A 80 -4.98 -6.46 -1.15
CA PHE A 80 -5.49 -6.48 -2.52
C PHE A 80 -5.60 -7.92 -3.05
N MET A 81 -4.54 -8.70 -2.92
CA MET A 81 -4.53 -10.09 -3.38
C MET A 81 -5.55 -10.97 -2.65
N GLN A 82 -5.77 -10.72 -1.37
CA GLN A 82 -6.70 -11.53 -0.56
C GLN A 82 -8.17 -11.16 -0.79
N PHE A 83 -8.51 -9.89 -0.97
CA PHE A 83 -9.90 -9.43 -0.94
C PHE A 83 -10.42 -8.88 -2.27
N ILE A 84 -9.55 -8.45 -3.17
CA ILE A 84 -9.91 -7.75 -4.41
C ILE A 84 -9.57 -8.60 -5.62
N SER A 85 -8.33 -9.11 -5.70
CA SER A 85 -7.87 -9.88 -6.84
C SER A 85 -8.49 -11.28 -6.84
N ASN A 86 -9.59 -11.45 -7.59
CA ASN A 86 -10.18 -12.78 -7.83
C ASN A 86 -9.44 -13.56 -8.94
N GLY A 87 -8.21 -13.19 -9.26
CA GLY A 87 -7.45 -13.79 -10.37
C GLY A 87 -7.98 -13.45 -11.77
N HIS A 88 -9.07 -12.69 -11.88
CA HIS A 88 -9.69 -12.36 -13.17
C HIS A 88 -8.90 -11.31 -13.98
N ASN A 89 -8.15 -10.44 -13.32
CA ASN A 89 -7.40 -9.37 -14.01
C ASN A 89 -5.96 -9.77 -14.34
N GLY A 90 -5.54 -11.01 -14.03
CA GLY A 90 -4.17 -11.48 -14.31
C GLY A 90 -3.07 -10.70 -13.55
N GLN A 91 -3.44 -9.88 -12.58
CA GLN A 91 -2.50 -9.15 -11.74
C GLN A 91 -2.03 -10.05 -10.60
N PHE A 92 -0.74 -10.28 -10.55
CA PHE A 92 -0.07 -10.99 -9.47
C PHE A 92 1.05 -10.10 -8.93
N PHE A 93 0.95 -9.71 -7.67
CA PHE A 93 2.01 -8.94 -7.05
C PHE A 93 3.18 -9.84 -6.65
N THR A 94 4.37 -9.26 -6.67
CA THR A 94 5.59 -9.94 -6.31
C THR A 94 5.58 -10.26 -4.81
N ASP A 95 5.97 -11.49 -4.44
CA ASP A 95 6.17 -11.84 -3.04
C ASP A 95 7.33 -11.05 -2.43
N ASN A 96 7.20 -10.63 -1.16
CA ASN A 96 8.22 -9.85 -0.46
C ASN A 96 9.62 -10.51 -0.47
N HIS A 97 9.68 -11.84 -0.33
CA HIS A 97 10.96 -12.56 -0.38
C HIS A 97 11.61 -12.50 -1.76
N ILE A 98 10.79 -12.60 -2.82
CA ILE A 98 11.27 -12.45 -4.21
C ILE A 98 11.74 -11.02 -4.44
N GLY A 99 10.98 -10.03 -3.97
CA GLY A 99 11.36 -8.63 -4.02
C GLY A 99 12.73 -8.37 -3.38
N ARG A 100 12.95 -8.91 -2.19
CA ARG A 100 14.26 -8.81 -1.49
C ARG A 100 15.39 -9.48 -2.27
N MET A 101 15.18 -10.67 -2.83
CA MET A 101 16.17 -11.35 -3.68
C MET A 101 16.51 -10.49 -4.91
N MET A 102 15.51 -9.89 -5.56
CA MET A 102 15.73 -9.01 -6.72
C MET A 102 16.50 -7.75 -6.32
N ALA A 103 16.16 -7.10 -5.20
CA ALA A 103 16.87 -5.93 -4.71
C ALA A 103 18.37 -6.23 -4.47
N PHE A 104 18.70 -7.38 -3.90
CA PHE A 104 20.10 -7.81 -3.76
C PHE A 104 20.75 -8.10 -5.12
N ALA A 105 20.06 -8.76 -6.04
CA ALA A 105 20.59 -9.09 -7.35
C ALA A 105 20.97 -7.85 -8.18
N VAL A 106 20.22 -6.75 -8.03
CA VAL A 106 20.53 -5.46 -8.67
C VAL A 106 21.34 -4.52 -7.79
N ARG A 107 21.89 -5.02 -6.69
CA ARG A 107 22.79 -4.34 -5.77
C ARG A 107 22.22 -3.09 -5.09
N CYS A 108 20.96 -3.15 -4.69
CA CYS A 108 20.35 -2.09 -3.90
C CYS A 108 21.04 -1.89 -2.52
N ASP A 109 21.82 -2.86 -2.06
CA ASP A 109 22.66 -2.75 -0.87
C ASP A 109 23.86 -1.79 -1.05
N GLU A 110 24.22 -1.43 -2.28
CA GLU A 110 25.24 -0.44 -2.59
C GLU A 110 24.70 0.98 -2.82
N LEU A 111 23.37 1.13 -2.83
CA LEU A 111 22.74 2.45 -2.97
C LEU A 111 23.04 3.33 -1.77
N THR A 112 23.23 4.61 -2.06
CA THR A 112 23.27 5.65 -1.03
C THR A 112 21.93 6.34 -0.89
N PRO A 113 21.63 6.96 0.28
CA PRO A 113 20.36 7.68 0.49
C PRO A 113 20.13 8.87 -0.46
N GLU A 114 21.18 9.35 -1.10
CA GLU A 114 21.14 10.47 -2.07
C GLU A 114 20.70 10.02 -3.47
N GLN A 115 20.79 8.70 -3.74
CA GLN A 115 20.38 8.10 -5.01
C GLN A 115 18.86 7.87 -5.04
N SER A 116 18.36 7.46 -6.19
CA SER A 116 16.95 7.15 -6.38
C SER A 116 16.76 5.81 -7.08
N VAL A 117 15.64 5.18 -6.81
CA VAL A 117 15.17 3.96 -7.46
C VAL A 117 13.87 4.27 -8.16
N CYS A 118 13.69 3.76 -9.36
CA CYS A 118 12.45 3.88 -10.12
C CYS A 118 11.96 2.50 -10.56
N ASP A 119 10.68 2.24 -10.35
CA ASP A 119 9.97 1.08 -10.89
C ASP A 119 8.83 1.58 -11.81
N PRO A 120 8.93 1.37 -13.13
CA PRO A 120 7.92 1.84 -14.09
C PRO A 120 6.65 0.99 -14.12
N THR A 121 6.58 -0.11 -13.37
CA THR A 121 5.45 -1.04 -13.26
C THR A 121 5.29 -1.49 -11.81
N CYS A 122 5.18 -0.51 -10.91
CA CYS A 122 5.43 -0.73 -9.48
C CYS A 122 4.42 -1.65 -8.78
N GLY A 123 3.24 -1.89 -9.36
CA GLY A 123 2.20 -2.66 -8.68
C GLY A 123 1.87 -2.04 -7.32
N SER A 124 1.84 -2.86 -6.27
CA SER A 124 1.67 -2.41 -4.88
C SER A 124 2.92 -1.77 -4.25
N GLY A 125 4.03 -1.70 -4.98
CA GLY A 125 5.28 -1.13 -4.47
C GLY A 125 6.26 -2.13 -3.85
N THR A 126 6.01 -3.43 -3.91
CA THR A 126 6.86 -4.47 -3.27
C THR A 126 8.34 -4.32 -3.61
N LEU A 127 8.69 -4.08 -4.89
CA LEU A 127 10.09 -3.94 -5.31
C LEU A 127 10.73 -2.65 -4.78
N LEU A 128 9.96 -1.55 -4.71
CA LEU A 128 10.42 -0.29 -4.14
C LEU A 128 10.65 -0.41 -2.63
N LEU A 129 9.75 -1.08 -1.91
CA LEU A 129 9.91 -1.38 -0.48
C LEU A 129 11.15 -2.24 -0.24
N ALA A 130 11.37 -3.29 -1.05
CA ALA A 130 12.54 -4.16 -0.95
C ALA A 130 13.84 -3.39 -1.21
N ALA A 131 13.89 -2.51 -2.22
CA ALA A 131 15.04 -1.66 -2.50
C ALA A 131 15.32 -0.69 -1.34
N ALA A 132 14.26 -0.05 -0.80
CA ALA A 132 14.37 0.87 0.33
C ALA A 132 14.89 0.16 1.59
N LYS A 133 14.36 -1.03 1.91
CA LYS A 133 14.82 -1.88 3.01
C LYS A 133 16.29 -2.26 2.88
N THR A 134 16.66 -2.78 1.69
CA THR A 134 18.03 -3.24 1.43
C THR A 134 19.04 -2.10 1.57
N CYS A 135 18.72 -0.90 1.12
CA CYS A 135 19.52 0.29 1.32
C CYS A 135 19.56 0.71 2.80
N ALA A 136 18.41 0.74 3.48
CA ALA A 136 18.30 1.17 4.87
C ALA A 136 19.13 0.30 5.83
N ASP A 137 19.18 -1.02 5.60
CA ASP A 137 19.95 -1.97 6.40
C ASP A 137 21.47 -1.66 6.40
N LYS A 138 21.98 -1.07 5.31
CA LYS A 138 23.40 -0.65 5.18
C LYS A 138 23.65 0.79 5.61
N ASN A 139 22.63 1.64 5.61
CA ASN A 139 22.76 3.09 5.77
C ASN A 139 22.11 3.61 7.06
N GLN A 140 22.09 2.83 8.14
CA GLN A 140 21.54 3.23 9.44
C GLN A 140 20.07 3.71 9.38
N GLY A 141 19.23 3.02 8.60
CA GLY A 141 17.83 3.33 8.42
C GLY A 141 17.51 4.40 7.38
N ARG A 142 18.53 5.04 6.78
CA ARG A 142 18.32 6.00 5.69
C ARG A 142 18.02 5.30 4.38
N ARG A 143 17.09 5.85 3.60
CA ARG A 143 16.53 5.24 2.39
C ARG A 143 16.81 6.07 1.15
N PRO A 144 16.87 5.47 -0.06
CA PRO A 144 16.91 6.20 -1.31
C PRO A 144 15.53 6.83 -1.56
N ARG A 145 15.45 7.78 -2.48
CA ARG A 145 14.16 8.24 -3.00
C ARG A 145 13.60 7.19 -3.94
N CYS A 146 12.34 6.77 -3.69
CA CYS A 146 11.65 5.80 -4.52
C CYS A 146 10.63 6.50 -5.41
N PHE A 147 10.55 6.09 -6.67
CA PHE A 147 9.60 6.56 -7.66
C PHE A 147 8.93 5.34 -8.28
N GLY A 148 7.60 5.31 -8.29
CA GLY A 148 6.81 4.27 -8.94
C GLY A 148 5.89 4.88 -9.99
N SER A 149 5.60 4.11 -11.02
CA SER A 149 4.48 4.35 -11.93
C SER A 149 3.81 3.04 -12.27
N ASP A 150 2.51 3.08 -12.53
CA ASP A 150 1.73 1.94 -12.98
C ASP A 150 0.61 2.41 -13.90
N ILE A 151 0.08 1.52 -14.74
CA ILE A 151 -1.08 1.79 -15.57
C ILE A 151 -2.38 1.76 -14.73
N ASP A 152 -2.38 0.97 -13.66
CA ASP A 152 -3.52 0.84 -12.77
C ASP A 152 -3.43 1.88 -11.65
N ILE A 153 -4.44 2.76 -11.60
CA ILE A 153 -4.52 3.81 -10.57
C ILE A 153 -4.59 3.24 -9.15
N ILE A 154 -5.15 2.05 -8.95
CA ILE A 154 -5.20 1.40 -7.64
C ILE A 154 -3.78 1.04 -7.21
N CYS A 155 -2.97 0.50 -8.12
CA CYS A 155 -1.56 0.23 -7.88
C CYS A 155 -0.80 1.50 -7.48
N VAL A 156 -0.98 2.58 -8.24
CA VAL A 156 -0.34 3.88 -7.93
C VAL A 156 -0.73 4.40 -6.54
N LYS A 157 -1.98 4.20 -6.13
CA LYS A 157 -2.46 4.62 -4.80
C LYS A 157 -1.93 3.73 -3.66
N MET A 158 -1.58 2.46 -3.95
CA MET A 158 -0.99 1.55 -2.95
C MET A 158 0.51 1.78 -2.74
N ALA A 159 1.24 2.11 -3.83
CA ALA A 159 2.70 2.30 -3.83
C ALA A 159 3.10 3.66 -3.27
#